data_29ecb87a2cd1f342bc16d15bda6e5f5d
#
_entry.id   29ecb87a2cd1f342bc16d15bda6e5f5d
#
_cell.length_a   1.000
_cell.length_b   1.000
_cell.length_c   1.000
_cell.angle_alpha   90.00
_cell.angle_beta   90.00
_cell.angle_gamma   90.00
#
_symmetry.space_group_name_H-M   'P 1'
#
loop_
_entity.id
_entity.type
_entity.pdbx_description
1 polymer ?
#
loop_
_entity_poly.entity_id
_entity_poly.type
_entity_poly.pdbx_seq_one_letter_code
_entity_poly.pdbx_strand_id
1 'polypeptide(L)'
;IVQDTAWDGYEEIPAWIMQGYGTMAMEADDQLHEDGCEAPTHVFIQAGVGSLAGAVQGYFANRYPKTPPKVVVVEAEAAACLYKGAAAGDGAIRIVDGDMPTIMAGLACGEPNTISWDILKNHVDTFVAAPDWVAAKGMRMLAAPIKGDTPVTSGESGAAPFGTLACIMCMDEYQELREHLGLDETS
;
A
#
# COMPACT_ATOMS: atom_id res chain seq x y z
N ILE A 1 -0.66 -2.57 -26.16
CA ILE A 1 -0.08 -2.63 -24.82
C ILE A 1 -1.22 -2.87 -23.85
N VAL A 2 -1.07 -3.79 -22.94
CA VAL A 2 -2.00 -4.05 -21.83
C VAL A 2 -1.28 -3.60 -20.57
N GLN A 3 -1.90 -2.70 -19.81
CA GLN A 3 -1.32 -2.17 -18.56
C GLN A 3 -2.43 -1.81 -17.59
N ASP A 4 -2.09 -1.64 -16.34
CA ASP A 4 -3.01 -1.37 -15.23
C ASP A 4 -3.23 0.13 -14.92
N THR A 5 -2.50 1.04 -15.55
CA THR A 5 -2.79 2.47 -15.50
C THR A 5 -4.05 2.77 -16.32
N ALA A 6 -5.05 3.39 -15.69
CA ALA A 6 -6.29 3.78 -16.35
C ALA A 6 -6.29 5.29 -16.67
N TRP A 7 -6.91 5.64 -17.79
CA TRP A 7 -7.20 7.02 -18.21
C TRP A 7 -8.51 7.07 -18.98
N ASP A 8 -8.99 8.25 -19.30
CA ASP A 8 -10.25 8.44 -20.03
C ASP A 8 -10.25 7.67 -21.37
N GLY A 9 -11.21 6.76 -21.51
CA GLY A 9 -11.32 5.84 -22.66
C GLY A 9 -10.48 4.56 -22.58
N TYR A 10 -9.68 4.35 -21.53
CA TYR A 10 -8.97 3.11 -21.27
C TYR A 10 -9.16 2.68 -19.81
N GLU A 11 -10.32 2.16 -19.47
CA GLU A 11 -10.72 1.83 -18.11
C GLU A 11 -11.09 0.35 -17.94
N GLU A 12 -11.62 -0.28 -18.98
CA GLU A 12 -12.14 -1.65 -18.91
C GLU A 12 -11.04 -2.66 -18.59
N ILE A 13 -9.91 -2.62 -19.28
CA ILE A 13 -8.79 -3.54 -19.05
C ILE A 13 -8.12 -3.29 -17.69
N PRO A 14 -7.81 -2.05 -17.28
CA PRO A 14 -7.35 -1.77 -15.93
C PRO A 14 -8.31 -2.26 -14.84
N ALA A 15 -9.62 -2.11 -15.03
CA ALA A 15 -10.61 -2.62 -14.10
C ALA A 15 -10.56 -4.16 -13.97
N TRP A 16 -10.37 -4.89 -15.06
CA TRP A 16 -10.18 -6.34 -15.02
C TRP A 16 -8.90 -6.75 -14.30
N ILE A 17 -7.82 -6.01 -14.51
CA ILE A 17 -6.55 -6.24 -13.81
C ILE A 17 -6.74 -6.01 -12.30
N MET A 18 -7.41 -4.92 -11.92
CA MET A 18 -7.74 -4.64 -10.52
C MET A 18 -8.60 -5.75 -9.90
N GLN A 19 -9.59 -6.28 -10.62
CA GLN A 19 -10.35 -7.45 -10.18
C GLN A 19 -9.45 -8.68 -9.97
N GLY A 20 -8.47 -8.89 -10.84
CA GLY A 20 -7.47 -9.96 -10.68
C GLY A 20 -6.64 -9.80 -9.40
N TYR A 21 -6.26 -8.60 -9.03
CA TYR A 21 -5.57 -8.32 -7.76
C TYR A 21 -6.44 -8.64 -6.53
N GLY A 22 -7.76 -8.62 -6.65
CA GLY A 22 -8.68 -9.05 -5.60
C GLY A 22 -8.45 -10.49 -5.15
N THR A 23 -7.94 -11.37 -6.03
CA THR A 23 -7.59 -12.75 -5.66
C THR A 23 -6.54 -12.80 -4.56
N MET A 24 -5.51 -11.95 -4.65
CA MET A 24 -4.47 -11.87 -3.61
C MET A 24 -5.05 -11.43 -2.26
N ALA A 25 -5.95 -10.43 -2.26
CA ALA A 25 -6.58 -9.97 -1.03
C ALA A 25 -7.48 -11.05 -0.42
N MET A 26 -8.22 -11.79 -1.25
CA MET A 26 -9.05 -12.92 -0.82
C MET A 26 -8.19 -14.04 -0.21
N GLU A 27 -7.12 -14.45 -0.88
CA GLU A 27 -6.22 -15.49 -0.36
C GLU A 27 -5.55 -15.08 0.95
N ALA A 28 -5.16 -13.80 1.09
CA ALA A 28 -4.60 -13.28 2.34
C ALA A 28 -5.63 -13.31 3.47
N ASP A 29 -6.88 -12.93 3.20
CA ASP A 29 -7.98 -12.96 4.16
C ASP A 29 -8.29 -14.41 4.61
N ASP A 30 -8.35 -15.34 3.66
CA ASP A 30 -8.58 -16.77 3.95
C ASP A 30 -7.46 -17.34 4.84
N GLN A 31 -6.18 -17.03 4.55
CA GLN A 31 -5.03 -17.46 5.37
C GLN A 31 -5.05 -16.85 6.77
N LEU A 32 -5.41 -15.56 6.91
CA LEU A 32 -5.58 -14.94 8.21
C LEU A 32 -6.65 -15.66 9.06
N HIS A 33 -7.77 -16.05 8.44
CA HIS A 33 -8.80 -16.81 9.14
C HIS A 33 -8.33 -18.22 9.55
N GLU A 34 -7.56 -18.90 8.69
CA GLU A 34 -6.95 -20.20 9.03
C GLU A 34 -6.01 -20.08 10.23
N ASP A 35 -5.31 -18.96 10.37
CA ASP A 35 -4.43 -18.65 11.50
C ASP A 35 -5.19 -18.11 12.74
N GLY A 36 -6.53 -18.02 12.66
CA GLY A 36 -7.40 -17.61 13.78
C GLY A 36 -7.58 -16.09 13.93
N CYS A 37 -7.17 -15.30 12.94
CA CYS A 37 -7.45 -13.87 12.89
C CYS A 37 -8.83 -13.64 12.26
N GLU A 38 -9.77 -13.03 12.98
CA GLU A 38 -11.14 -12.79 12.47
C GLU A 38 -11.20 -11.67 11.43
N ALA A 39 -10.35 -10.65 11.56
CA ALA A 39 -10.24 -9.54 10.61
C ALA A 39 -8.93 -8.79 10.83
N PRO A 40 -8.26 -8.30 9.78
CA PRO A 40 -7.11 -7.43 9.96
C PRO A 40 -7.54 -6.07 10.53
N THR A 41 -6.76 -5.52 11.44
CA THR A 41 -6.96 -4.17 11.97
C THR A 41 -6.38 -3.12 11.04
N HIS A 42 -5.27 -3.45 10.39
CA HIS A 42 -4.53 -2.57 9.49
C HIS A 42 -4.07 -3.33 8.24
N VAL A 43 -4.01 -2.62 7.13
CA VAL A 43 -3.44 -3.12 5.86
C VAL A 43 -2.42 -2.11 5.36
N PHE A 44 -1.16 -2.53 5.26
CA PHE A 44 -0.10 -1.76 4.62
C PHE A 44 0.12 -2.29 3.22
N ILE A 45 -0.04 -1.45 2.20
CA ILE A 45 0.04 -1.85 0.80
C ILE A 45 0.86 -0.87 -0.02
N GLN A 46 1.75 -1.38 -0.86
CA GLN A 46 2.53 -0.56 -1.76
C GLN A 46 1.72 -0.08 -2.97
N ALA A 47 2.08 1.07 -3.51
CA ALA A 47 1.49 1.60 -4.72
C ALA A 47 2.51 2.26 -5.65
N GLY A 48 2.42 1.93 -6.95
CA GLY A 48 2.90 2.75 -8.04
C GLY A 48 1.73 3.59 -8.56
N VAL A 49 1.05 3.15 -9.62
CA VAL A 49 -0.16 3.81 -10.15
C VAL A 49 -1.39 3.67 -9.24
N GLY A 50 -1.36 2.76 -8.26
CA GLY A 50 -2.43 2.54 -7.29
C GLY A 50 -3.38 1.38 -7.58
N SER A 51 -3.29 0.70 -8.73
CA SER A 51 -4.23 -0.37 -9.13
C SER A 51 -4.33 -1.49 -8.11
N LEU A 52 -3.18 -2.00 -7.64
CA LEU A 52 -3.13 -3.02 -6.59
C LEU A 52 -3.73 -2.50 -5.28
N ALA A 53 -3.31 -1.32 -4.82
CA ALA A 53 -3.78 -0.74 -3.58
C ALA A 53 -5.29 -0.47 -3.62
N GLY A 54 -5.82 0.04 -4.73
CA GLY A 54 -7.25 0.27 -4.93
C GLY A 54 -8.07 -1.03 -4.91
N ALA A 55 -7.54 -2.10 -5.50
CA ALA A 55 -8.19 -3.41 -5.47
C ALA A 55 -8.24 -3.99 -4.05
N VAL A 56 -7.13 -3.94 -3.32
CA VAL A 56 -7.05 -4.41 -1.93
C VAL A 56 -7.96 -3.60 -1.01
N GLN A 57 -7.94 -2.26 -1.13
CA GLN A 57 -8.86 -1.38 -0.39
C GLN A 57 -10.31 -1.74 -0.68
N GLY A 58 -10.67 -1.89 -1.95
CA GLY A 58 -12.03 -2.25 -2.37
C GLY A 58 -12.48 -3.60 -1.83
N TYR A 59 -11.58 -4.60 -1.81
CA TYR A 59 -11.85 -5.91 -1.23
C TYR A 59 -12.19 -5.80 0.25
N PHE A 60 -11.30 -5.22 1.06
CA PHE A 60 -11.49 -5.16 2.51
C PHE A 60 -12.65 -4.26 2.93
N ALA A 61 -12.91 -3.16 2.22
CA ALA A 61 -14.08 -2.33 2.46
C ALA A 61 -15.40 -3.08 2.25
N ASN A 62 -15.47 -3.95 1.22
CA ASN A 62 -16.64 -4.79 0.97
C ASN A 62 -16.72 -5.98 1.93
N ARG A 63 -15.59 -6.56 2.29
CA ARG A 63 -15.53 -7.74 3.17
C ARG A 63 -15.89 -7.39 4.62
N TYR A 64 -15.47 -6.22 5.09
CA TYR A 64 -15.69 -5.75 6.46
C TYR A 64 -16.41 -4.38 6.50
N PRO A 65 -17.65 -4.27 6.01
CA PRO A 65 -18.31 -2.96 5.82
C PRO A 65 -18.63 -2.22 7.10
N LYS A 66 -18.65 -2.90 8.26
CA LYS A 66 -18.91 -2.28 9.57
C LYS A 66 -17.64 -1.85 10.29
N THR A 67 -16.56 -2.56 10.08
CA THR A 67 -15.27 -2.37 10.74
C THR A 67 -14.15 -2.63 9.74
N PRO A 68 -14.04 -1.80 8.67
CA PRO A 68 -12.98 -1.99 7.69
C PRO A 68 -11.61 -1.75 8.37
N PRO A 69 -10.57 -2.48 7.96
CA PRO A 69 -9.23 -2.20 8.43
C PRO A 69 -8.80 -0.79 8.02
N LYS A 70 -7.94 -0.17 8.82
CA LYS A 70 -7.24 1.04 8.40
C LYS A 70 -6.23 0.71 7.32
N VAL A 71 -6.22 1.48 6.24
CA VAL A 71 -5.34 1.23 5.10
C VAL A 71 -4.28 2.32 4.98
N VAL A 72 -3.03 1.87 4.91
CA VAL A 72 -1.85 2.71 4.71
C VAL A 72 -1.25 2.39 3.34
N VAL A 73 -1.31 3.35 2.43
CA VAL A 73 -0.69 3.24 1.10
C VAL A 73 0.73 3.76 1.14
N VAL A 74 1.68 2.94 0.70
CA VAL A 74 3.11 3.25 0.72
C VAL A 74 3.64 3.40 -0.70
N GLU A 75 4.20 4.56 -1.02
CA GLU A 75 4.80 4.88 -2.32
C GLU A 75 6.30 5.12 -2.17
N ALA A 76 7.04 4.97 -3.27
CA ALA A 76 8.40 5.47 -3.34
C ALA A 76 8.40 7.01 -3.31
N GLU A 77 9.19 7.63 -2.44
CA GLU A 77 9.27 9.09 -2.29
C GLU A 77 9.53 9.80 -3.63
N ALA A 78 10.37 9.20 -4.48
CA ALA A 78 10.70 9.75 -5.79
C ALA A 78 9.51 9.75 -6.78
N ALA A 79 8.43 8.98 -6.52
CA ALA A 79 7.31 8.79 -7.44
C ALA A 79 5.93 8.93 -6.74
N ALA A 80 5.86 9.55 -5.57
CA ALA A 80 4.70 9.59 -4.68
C ALA A 80 3.56 10.47 -5.22
N CYS A 81 2.90 10.03 -6.29
CA CYS A 81 1.84 10.77 -6.98
C CYS A 81 0.51 10.74 -6.21
N LEU A 82 0.16 9.61 -5.58
CA LEU A 82 -1.05 9.47 -4.76
C LEU A 82 -0.92 10.30 -3.47
N TYR A 83 0.24 10.22 -2.80
CA TYR A 83 0.53 11.06 -1.62
C TYR A 83 0.38 12.55 -1.93
N LYS A 84 0.94 13.03 -3.08
CA LYS A 84 0.80 14.43 -3.51
C LYS A 84 -0.66 14.80 -3.78
N GLY A 85 -1.45 13.90 -4.36
CA GLY A 85 -2.88 14.08 -4.56
C GLY A 85 -3.63 14.22 -3.23
N ALA A 86 -3.35 13.32 -2.27
CA ALA A 86 -3.95 13.34 -0.94
C ALA A 86 -3.56 14.61 -0.15
N ALA A 87 -2.28 14.96 -0.16
CA ALA A 87 -1.77 16.15 0.52
C ALA A 87 -2.35 17.46 -0.01
N ALA A 88 -2.72 17.52 -1.30
CA ALA A 88 -3.37 18.69 -1.89
C ALA A 88 -4.81 18.88 -1.38
N GLY A 89 -5.49 17.81 -0.98
CA GLY A 89 -6.82 17.84 -0.35
C GLY A 89 -7.99 18.27 -1.25
N ASP A 90 -7.77 18.45 -2.56
CA ASP A 90 -8.79 18.86 -3.53
C ASP A 90 -9.35 17.69 -4.35
N GLY A 91 -8.89 16.46 -4.10
CA GLY A 91 -9.31 15.25 -4.79
C GLY A 91 -8.81 15.09 -6.21
N ALA A 92 -8.03 16.04 -6.73
CA ALA A 92 -7.51 15.98 -8.09
C ALA A 92 -6.23 15.11 -8.17
N ILE A 93 -6.07 14.48 -9.32
CA ILE A 93 -4.85 13.70 -9.63
C ILE A 93 -3.64 14.64 -9.67
N ARG A 94 -2.51 14.16 -9.14
CA ARG A 94 -1.21 14.80 -9.24
C ARG A 94 -0.25 13.86 -9.98
N ILE A 95 0.50 14.44 -10.91
CA ILE A 95 1.52 13.72 -11.68
C ILE A 95 2.89 14.05 -11.11
N VAL A 96 3.77 13.08 -11.08
CA VAL A 96 5.20 13.23 -10.82
C VAL A 96 5.94 12.98 -12.11
N ASP A 97 6.56 14.01 -12.64
CA ASP A 97 7.32 13.97 -13.90
C ASP A 97 8.82 13.79 -13.64
N GLY A 98 9.53 13.35 -14.69
CA GLY A 98 10.99 13.24 -14.72
C GLY A 98 11.50 11.88 -14.29
N ASP A 99 12.81 11.82 -14.01
CA ASP A 99 13.44 10.62 -13.49
C ASP A 99 12.97 10.38 -12.05
N MET A 100 12.53 9.17 -11.79
CA MET A 100 12.06 8.72 -10.47
C MET A 100 13.04 7.67 -9.92
N PRO A 101 14.27 8.09 -9.54
CA PRO A 101 15.30 7.15 -9.11
C PRO A 101 14.93 6.53 -7.77
N THR A 102 14.66 5.23 -7.78
CA THR A 102 14.34 4.44 -6.59
C THR A 102 14.72 2.99 -6.80
N ILE A 103 15.13 2.30 -5.74
CA ILE A 103 15.30 0.83 -5.76
C ILE A 103 13.97 0.11 -5.88
N MET A 104 12.86 0.75 -5.48
CA MET A 104 11.50 0.24 -5.62
C MET A 104 11.00 0.40 -7.06
N ALA A 105 11.69 -0.25 -8.02
CA ALA A 105 11.46 -0.06 -9.46
C ALA A 105 10.00 -0.29 -9.88
N GLY A 106 9.30 -1.23 -9.26
CA GLY A 106 7.87 -1.49 -9.50
C GLY A 106 6.93 -0.38 -9.02
N LEU A 107 7.42 0.57 -8.23
CA LEU A 107 6.66 1.73 -7.73
C LEU A 107 7.06 3.04 -8.43
N ALA A 108 8.03 3.01 -9.34
CA ALA A 108 8.49 4.19 -10.08
C ALA A 108 7.48 4.60 -11.17
N CYS A 109 6.28 4.99 -10.76
CA CYS A 109 5.15 5.35 -11.62
C CYS A 109 4.54 6.67 -11.16
N GLY A 110 4.73 7.72 -11.95
CA GLY A 110 4.33 9.08 -11.58
C GLY A 110 2.88 9.46 -11.90
N GLU A 111 2.12 8.60 -12.58
CA GLU A 111 0.75 8.88 -13.00
C GLU A 111 -0.25 7.91 -12.34
N PRO A 112 -1.20 8.40 -11.53
CA PRO A 112 -2.19 7.56 -10.88
C PRO A 112 -3.15 6.91 -11.86
N ASN A 113 -3.54 5.66 -11.58
CA ASN A 113 -4.70 5.05 -12.19
C ASN A 113 -5.96 5.77 -11.73
N THR A 114 -6.77 6.28 -12.67
CA THR A 114 -7.95 7.09 -12.38
C THR A 114 -9.02 6.35 -11.57
N ILE A 115 -9.23 5.06 -11.87
CA ILE A 115 -10.21 4.22 -11.15
C ILE A 115 -9.75 3.99 -9.70
N SER A 116 -8.47 3.65 -9.52
CA SER A 116 -7.93 3.40 -8.18
C SER A 116 -7.88 4.67 -7.35
N TRP A 117 -7.57 5.83 -7.96
CA TRP A 117 -7.58 7.10 -7.26
C TRP A 117 -8.94 7.44 -6.67
N ASP A 118 -10.02 7.19 -7.42
CA ASP A 118 -11.39 7.42 -6.92
C ASP A 118 -11.73 6.55 -5.70
N ILE A 119 -11.18 5.33 -5.63
CA ILE A 119 -11.31 4.47 -4.45
C ILE A 119 -10.41 4.99 -3.31
N LEU A 120 -9.12 5.17 -3.59
CA LEU A 120 -8.11 5.47 -2.57
C LEU A 120 -8.34 6.81 -1.87
N LYS A 121 -8.64 7.88 -2.63
CA LYS A 121 -8.87 9.22 -2.05
C LYS A 121 -10.05 9.28 -1.07
N ASN A 122 -11.00 8.32 -1.17
CA ASN A 122 -12.21 8.31 -0.35
C ASN A 122 -12.15 7.32 0.82
N HIS A 123 -11.21 6.37 0.80
CA HIS A 123 -11.23 5.24 1.73
C HIS A 123 -9.90 4.95 2.43
N VAL A 124 -8.80 5.51 1.96
CA VAL A 124 -7.48 5.28 2.58
C VAL A 124 -7.28 6.22 3.77
N ASP A 125 -6.79 5.67 4.87
CA ASP A 125 -6.55 6.43 6.10
C ASP A 125 -5.26 7.26 6.01
N THR A 126 -4.22 6.71 5.38
CA THR A 126 -2.91 7.37 5.33
C THR A 126 -2.15 7.02 4.05
N PHE A 127 -1.52 8.02 3.45
CA PHE A 127 -0.55 7.87 2.38
C PHE A 127 0.85 8.21 2.89
N VAL A 128 1.83 7.37 2.57
CA VAL A 128 3.23 7.52 3.01
C VAL A 128 4.15 7.53 1.79
N ALA A 129 5.00 8.54 1.70
CA ALA A 129 6.11 8.60 0.76
C ALA A 129 7.37 8.07 1.46
N ALA A 130 7.79 6.85 1.12
CA ALA A 130 8.90 6.15 1.77
C ALA A 130 10.20 6.29 0.98
N PRO A 131 11.30 6.71 1.61
CA PRO A 131 12.61 6.69 0.98
C PRO A 131 13.15 5.26 0.85
N ASP A 132 14.08 5.04 -0.07
CA ASP A 132 14.63 3.73 -0.42
C ASP A 132 15.17 2.93 0.76
N TRP A 133 15.75 3.59 1.77
CA TRP A 133 16.29 2.90 2.93
C TRP A 133 15.21 2.18 3.76
N VAL A 134 13.96 2.63 3.71
CA VAL A 134 12.81 1.96 4.37
C VAL A 134 12.55 0.61 3.73
N ALA A 135 12.50 0.54 2.40
CA ALA A 135 12.38 -0.72 1.68
C ALA A 135 13.55 -1.67 1.99
N ALA A 136 14.78 -1.15 1.95
CA ALA A 136 15.98 -1.92 2.30
C ALA A 136 15.97 -2.41 3.76
N LYS A 137 15.42 -1.63 4.71
CA LYS A 137 15.21 -2.06 6.10
C LYS A 137 14.20 -3.21 6.15
N GLY A 138 13.06 -3.08 5.47
CA GLY A 138 12.03 -4.11 5.40
C GLY A 138 12.57 -5.43 4.85
N MET A 139 13.32 -5.39 3.73
CA MET A 139 13.97 -6.57 3.15
C MET A 139 14.87 -7.30 4.15
N ARG A 140 15.72 -6.54 4.87
CA ARG A 140 16.64 -7.15 5.86
C ARG A 140 15.91 -7.78 7.04
N MET A 141 14.87 -7.10 7.54
CA MET A 141 14.08 -7.61 8.67
C MET A 141 13.32 -8.88 8.28
N LEU A 142 12.71 -8.92 7.09
CA LEU A 142 12.02 -10.09 6.57
C LEU A 142 12.97 -11.27 6.32
N ALA A 143 14.17 -11.01 5.81
CA ALA A 143 15.18 -12.04 5.53
C ALA A 143 15.87 -12.58 6.80
N ALA A 144 15.91 -11.81 7.87
CA ALA A 144 16.55 -12.16 9.13
C ALA A 144 15.63 -11.86 10.33
N PRO A 145 14.50 -12.56 10.45
CA PRO A 145 13.54 -12.35 11.51
C PRO A 145 14.07 -12.79 12.87
N ILE A 146 13.34 -12.49 13.93
CA ILE A 146 13.63 -13.00 15.26
C ILE A 146 13.46 -14.54 15.32
N LYS A 147 14.05 -15.16 16.34
CA LYS A 147 13.96 -16.61 16.51
C LYS A 147 12.50 -17.05 16.69
N GLY A 148 12.06 -17.90 15.81
CA GLY A 148 10.69 -18.46 15.79
C GLY A 148 9.88 -18.06 14.58
N ASP A 149 10.22 -16.95 13.94
CA ASP A 149 9.56 -16.51 12.74
C ASP A 149 10.18 -17.13 11.47
N THR A 150 9.37 -17.25 10.44
CA THR A 150 9.82 -17.77 9.14
C THR A 150 10.50 -16.66 8.33
N PRO A 151 11.73 -16.85 7.83
CA PRO A 151 12.35 -15.88 6.93
C PRO A 151 11.58 -15.75 5.63
N VAL A 152 11.36 -14.50 5.19
CA VAL A 152 10.69 -14.18 3.94
C VAL A 152 11.65 -13.45 3.01
N THR A 153 11.81 -13.94 1.78
CA THR A 153 12.53 -13.23 0.72
C THR A 153 11.55 -12.32 0.00
N SER A 154 11.69 -11.02 0.16
CA SER A 154 10.88 -10.01 -0.52
C SER A 154 11.75 -9.10 -1.38
N GLY A 155 11.23 -8.68 -2.53
CA GLY A 155 11.81 -7.59 -3.31
C GLY A 155 11.55 -6.24 -2.66
N GLU A 156 12.20 -5.20 -3.20
CA GLU A 156 12.22 -3.84 -2.66
C GLU A 156 10.81 -3.25 -2.51
N SER A 157 10.01 -3.34 -3.57
CA SER A 157 8.64 -2.81 -3.60
C SER A 157 7.73 -3.52 -2.59
N GLY A 158 7.80 -4.86 -2.52
CA GLY A 158 6.99 -5.66 -1.61
C GLY A 158 7.41 -5.54 -0.13
N ALA A 159 8.67 -5.17 0.14
CA ALA A 159 9.18 -4.99 1.50
C ALA A 159 8.92 -3.57 2.06
N ALA A 160 8.61 -2.59 1.20
CA ALA A 160 8.38 -1.21 1.63
C ALA A 160 7.24 -1.05 2.65
N PRO A 161 6.07 -1.71 2.51
CA PRO A 161 5.01 -1.65 3.51
C PRO A 161 5.46 -2.14 4.88
N PHE A 162 6.14 -3.29 4.95
CA PHE A 162 6.66 -3.82 6.21
C PHE A 162 7.75 -2.92 6.80
N GLY A 163 8.66 -2.40 5.96
CA GLY A 163 9.67 -1.42 6.39
C GLY A 163 9.05 -0.16 6.98
N THR A 164 7.96 0.34 6.37
CA THR A 164 7.19 1.49 6.85
C THR A 164 6.54 1.20 8.21
N LEU A 165 5.85 0.06 8.35
CA LEU A 165 5.28 -0.37 9.63
C LEU A 165 6.35 -0.44 10.72
N ALA A 166 7.50 -1.08 10.43
CA ALA A 166 8.60 -1.18 11.38
C ALA A 166 9.19 0.18 11.79
N CYS A 167 9.22 1.16 10.88
CA CYS A 167 9.62 2.53 11.22
C CYS A 167 8.60 3.21 12.13
N ILE A 168 7.32 3.14 11.80
CA ILE A 168 6.23 3.73 12.59
C ILE A 168 6.21 3.14 14.01
N MET A 169 6.42 1.83 14.16
CA MET A 169 6.39 1.17 15.46
C MET A 169 7.62 1.44 16.32
N CYS A 170 8.81 1.59 15.72
CA CYS A 170 10.07 1.59 16.44
C CYS A 170 10.75 2.96 16.56
N MET A 171 10.31 3.99 15.80
CA MET A 171 10.97 5.29 15.78
C MET A 171 10.10 6.35 16.44
N ASP A 172 10.67 7.10 17.39
CA ASP A 172 9.95 8.11 18.16
C ASP A 172 9.41 9.25 17.29
N GLU A 173 10.09 9.56 16.18
CA GLU A 173 9.68 10.60 15.24
C GLU A 173 8.32 10.32 14.57
N TYR A 174 7.85 9.06 14.56
CA TYR A 174 6.56 8.66 14.01
C TYR A 174 5.49 8.39 15.09
N GLN A 175 5.71 8.83 16.32
CA GLN A 175 4.76 8.60 17.41
C GLN A 175 3.37 9.17 17.08
N GLU A 176 3.28 10.39 16.56
CA GLU A 176 2.01 11.01 16.20
C GLU A 176 1.26 10.20 15.12
N LEU A 177 1.98 9.68 14.13
CA LEU A 177 1.41 8.83 13.08
C LEU A 177 0.93 7.49 13.64
N ARG A 178 1.71 6.88 14.54
CA ARG A 178 1.35 5.65 15.23
C ARG A 178 0.06 5.82 16.06
N GLU A 179 -0.05 6.92 16.80
CA GLU A 179 -1.24 7.26 17.57
C GLU A 179 -2.46 7.55 16.67
N HIS A 180 -2.26 8.29 15.56
CA HIS A 180 -3.31 8.54 14.57
C HIS A 180 -3.85 7.24 13.96
N LEU A 181 -2.98 6.32 13.62
CA LEU A 181 -3.35 5.00 13.11
C LEU A 181 -3.93 4.09 14.21
N GLY A 182 -3.67 4.37 15.48
CA GLY A 182 -4.06 3.52 16.60
C GLY A 182 -3.28 2.21 16.63
N LEU A 183 -2.05 2.24 16.13
CA LEU A 183 -1.15 1.08 16.13
C LEU A 183 -0.56 0.86 17.52
N ASP A 184 -0.65 -0.36 18.01
CA ASP A 184 -0.04 -0.83 19.26
C ASP A 184 0.45 -2.28 19.13
N GLU A 185 0.89 -2.88 20.22
CA GLU A 185 1.43 -4.26 20.25
C GLU A 185 0.35 -5.34 19.97
N THR A 186 -0.91 -4.97 19.88
CA THR A 186 -2.05 -5.87 19.65
C THR A 186 -2.71 -5.69 18.29
N SER A 187 -2.18 -4.76 17.48
CA SER A 187 -2.73 -4.39 16.15
C SER A 187 -2.38 -5.43 15.08
#